data_f426f68713820a36589a8ea06df93592
#
_entry.id   f426f68713820a36589a8ea06df93592
#
_cell.length_a   1.000
_cell.length_b   1.000
_cell.length_c   1.000
_cell.angle_alpha   90.00
_cell.angle_beta   90.00
_cell.angle_gamma   90.00
#
_symmetry.space_group_name_H-M   'P 1'
#
loop_
_entity.id
_entity.type
_entity.pdbx_description
1 polymer ?
#
loop_
_entity_poly.entity_id
_entity_poly.type
_entity_poly.pdbx_seq_one_letter_code
_entity_poly.pdbx_strand_id
1 'polypeptide(L)'
;MSPPNHAPATVAAGPPVDFRGVVFPEWAFAPDGTDEADYRAACRQGYAVMARSRVAITGLARNVRAILPTTIRRLENLACCFADHRMIVYENDSADDTRSQLLAWARTNRRVRVMCEQPGDPVNPATRCLHRAARMARYRGRCQELVLSECSRFDAVIVVDLDIRGGWSTDGIAHTFGQRDWDFVGANGLIYRRHGLRMNTVRQYDTWALRFDERLVPLQPAVAGGLVYRRGAALVPVTSCFGGLGVYRMQAYAAGRYADDDLEHAAFHRSLLARGHRRLFLNPSQIVVYGRRHRFGDATAAAALRLWAAVRGQPAPQWQCPAWAAAATATATPPRRAAA
;
A
#
# COMPACT_ATOMS: atom_id res chain seq x y z
N MET A 1 33.96 -0.17 -5.36
CA MET A 1 33.35 -0.88 -4.21
C MET A 1 32.14 -1.65 -4.70
N SER A 2 32.19 -2.97 -4.66
CA SER A 2 31.10 -3.84 -5.14
C SER A 2 29.93 -3.80 -4.15
N PRO A 3 28.65 -3.78 -4.63
CA PRO A 3 27.50 -3.80 -3.75
C PRO A 3 27.39 -5.16 -3.04
N PRO A 4 26.84 -5.21 -1.82
CA PRO A 4 26.70 -6.44 -1.07
C PRO A 4 25.75 -7.41 -1.77
N ASN A 5 26.21 -8.63 -1.88
CA ASN A 5 25.58 -9.76 -2.53
C ASN A 5 24.42 -10.28 -1.62
N HIS A 6 23.19 -9.80 -1.81
CA HIS A 6 22.02 -10.37 -1.13
C HIS A 6 21.40 -11.43 -2.03
N ALA A 7 21.66 -12.69 -1.71
CA ALA A 7 20.93 -13.82 -2.29
C ALA A 7 19.41 -13.64 -2.02
N PRO A 8 18.54 -14.03 -2.98
CA PRO A 8 17.11 -13.98 -2.75
C PRO A 8 16.79 -14.92 -1.57
N ALA A 9 16.27 -14.35 -0.48
CA ALA A 9 15.80 -15.12 0.65
C ALA A 9 14.71 -16.07 0.15
N THR A 10 15.02 -17.36 0.12
CA THR A 10 14.03 -18.41 -0.02
C THR A 10 13.20 -18.33 1.25
N VAL A 11 11.99 -17.80 1.16
CA VAL A 11 11.05 -17.85 2.27
C VAL A 11 10.82 -19.35 2.54
N ALA A 12 11.43 -19.84 3.61
CA ALA A 12 11.20 -21.21 4.07
C ALA A 12 9.69 -21.40 4.21
N ALA A 13 9.18 -22.52 3.71
CA ALA A 13 7.78 -22.86 3.79
C ALA A 13 7.42 -23.14 5.26
N GLY A 14 7.17 -22.09 6.00
CA GLY A 14 6.54 -22.16 7.32
C GLY A 14 5.11 -22.70 7.21
N PRO A 15 4.48 -23.07 8.32
CA PRO A 15 3.10 -23.52 8.33
C PRO A 15 2.19 -22.52 7.61
N PRO A 16 1.12 -22.95 6.94
CA PRO A 16 0.26 -22.07 6.17
C PRO A 16 -0.35 -21.00 7.08
N VAL A 17 0.04 -19.73 6.87
CA VAL A 17 -0.47 -18.60 7.63
C VAL A 17 -1.88 -18.29 7.19
N ASP A 18 -2.81 -18.20 8.13
CA ASP A 18 -4.18 -17.74 7.88
C ASP A 18 -4.28 -16.22 8.03
N PHE A 19 -4.40 -15.53 6.90
CA PHE A 19 -4.57 -14.08 6.86
C PHE A 19 -6.05 -13.62 6.91
N ARG A 20 -7.01 -14.51 7.11
CA ARG A 20 -8.45 -14.16 7.10
C ARG A 20 -8.94 -13.52 8.40
N GLY A 21 -8.14 -13.60 9.44
CA GLY A 21 -8.45 -13.03 10.75
C GLY A 21 -8.54 -11.50 10.76
N VAL A 22 -9.11 -10.96 11.83
CA VAL A 22 -9.15 -9.50 12.08
C VAL A 22 -7.76 -8.97 12.43
N VAL A 23 -7.01 -9.72 13.22
CA VAL A 23 -5.64 -9.38 13.62
C VAL A 23 -4.68 -9.89 12.54
N PHE A 24 -3.83 -8.99 12.05
CA PHE A 24 -2.79 -9.35 11.09
C PHE A 24 -1.71 -10.18 11.79
N PRO A 25 -1.25 -11.30 11.19
CA PRO A 25 -0.23 -12.15 11.79
C PRO A 25 1.17 -11.54 11.64
N GLU A 26 1.51 -10.57 12.46
CA GLU A 26 2.79 -9.84 12.40
C GLU A 26 4.00 -10.78 12.49
N TRP A 27 3.89 -11.85 13.27
CA TRP A 27 4.92 -12.87 13.46
C TRP A 27 5.34 -13.58 12.16
N ALA A 28 4.45 -13.63 11.16
CA ALA A 28 4.74 -14.25 9.86
C ALA A 28 5.73 -13.45 8.99
N PHE A 29 6.04 -12.24 9.41
CA PHE A 29 6.91 -11.30 8.73
C PHE A 29 7.95 -10.73 9.71
N ALA A 30 8.59 -11.59 10.49
CA ALA A 30 9.63 -11.14 11.42
C ALA A 30 10.72 -10.35 10.67
N PRO A 31 11.21 -9.23 11.21
CA PRO A 31 12.38 -8.56 10.65
C PRO A 31 13.61 -9.44 10.81
N ASP A 32 14.61 -9.26 9.93
CA ASP A 32 15.92 -9.90 10.10
C ASP A 32 16.64 -9.35 11.33
N GLY A 33 17.45 -10.17 11.97
CA GLY A 33 18.13 -9.84 13.22
C GLY A 33 19.01 -8.58 13.16
N THR A 34 19.48 -8.15 12.00
CA THR A 34 20.26 -6.91 11.82
C THR A 34 19.41 -5.65 11.92
N ASP A 35 18.14 -5.71 11.50
CA ASP A 35 17.25 -4.54 11.40
C ASP A 35 16.19 -4.52 12.51
N GLU A 36 16.16 -5.55 13.38
CA GLU A 36 15.07 -5.76 14.33
C GLU A 36 14.97 -4.64 15.39
N ALA A 37 16.10 -4.21 15.93
CA ALA A 37 16.12 -3.19 16.99
C ALA A 37 15.61 -1.84 16.46
N ASP A 38 16.09 -1.43 15.30
CA ASP A 38 15.70 -0.17 14.63
C ASP A 38 14.23 -0.21 14.19
N TYR A 39 13.80 -1.34 13.63
CA TYR A 39 12.39 -1.57 13.28
C TYR A 39 11.48 -1.42 14.51
N ARG A 40 11.82 -2.10 15.62
CA ARG A 40 11.03 -2.02 16.86
C ARG A 40 11.03 -0.61 17.46
N ALA A 41 12.16 0.10 17.39
CA ALA A 41 12.26 1.49 17.85
C ALA A 41 11.37 2.41 17.00
N ALA A 42 11.42 2.28 15.68
CA ALA A 42 10.58 3.04 14.75
C ALA A 42 9.09 2.73 14.98
N CYS A 43 8.70 1.48 15.19
CA CYS A 43 7.31 1.12 15.52
C CYS A 43 6.85 1.76 16.83
N ARG A 44 7.64 1.69 17.92
CA ARG A 44 7.30 2.35 19.19
C ARG A 44 7.12 3.85 19.03
N GLN A 45 8.04 4.51 18.33
CA GLN A 45 7.92 5.94 18.02
C GLN A 45 6.68 6.22 17.19
N GLY A 46 6.39 5.38 16.21
CA GLY A 46 5.23 5.50 15.35
C GLY A 46 3.90 5.40 16.11
N TYR A 47 3.75 4.42 16.99
CA TYR A 47 2.56 4.34 17.85
C TYR A 47 2.41 5.58 18.73
N ALA A 48 3.49 6.11 19.27
CA ALA A 48 3.45 7.35 20.05
C ALA A 48 3.05 8.58 19.18
N VAL A 49 3.42 8.61 17.90
CA VAL A 49 2.98 9.64 16.94
C VAL A 49 1.50 9.43 16.60
N MET A 50 1.08 8.20 16.29
CA MET A 50 -0.32 7.88 15.96
C MET A 50 -1.26 8.27 17.13
N ALA A 51 -0.90 7.95 18.37
CA ALA A 51 -1.70 8.24 19.55
C ALA A 51 -2.02 9.74 19.78
N ARG A 52 -1.28 10.64 19.13
CA ARG A 52 -1.53 12.10 19.18
C ARG A 52 -1.94 12.69 17.83
N SER A 53 -2.02 11.88 16.79
CA SER A 53 -2.41 12.31 15.44
C SER A 53 -3.88 12.08 15.18
N ARG A 54 -4.47 12.92 14.34
CA ARG A 54 -5.82 12.78 13.79
C ARG A 54 -5.72 12.27 12.35
N VAL A 55 -6.50 11.25 12.00
CA VAL A 55 -6.40 10.60 10.70
C VAL A 55 -7.74 10.47 9.99
N ALA A 56 -7.79 10.79 8.70
CA ALA A 56 -8.88 10.38 7.82
C ALA A 56 -8.53 9.04 7.17
N ILE A 57 -9.42 8.06 7.25
CA ILE A 57 -9.25 6.77 6.58
C ILE A 57 -10.30 6.67 5.49
N THR A 58 -9.89 6.45 4.25
CA THR A 58 -10.81 6.44 3.12
C THR A 58 -10.61 5.23 2.21
N GLY A 59 -11.69 4.72 1.63
CA GLY A 59 -11.65 3.59 0.73
C GLY A 59 -12.88 3.46 -0.15
N LEU A 60 -12.76 2.63 -1.19
CA LEU A 60 -13.82 2.33 -2.12
C LEU A 60 -14.38 0.94 -1.84
N ALA A 61 -15.70 0.78 -1.95
CA ALA A 61 -16.38 -0.48 -1.76
C ALA A 61 -17.33 -0.77 -2.92
N ARG A 62 -17.23 -1.96 -3.49
CA ARG A 62 -18.20 -2.50 -4.45
C ARG A 62 -18.18 -4.03 -4.41
N ASN A 63 -19.33 -4.65 -4.14
CA ASN A 63 -19.45 -6.12 -4.09
C ASN A 63 -18.44 -6.79 -3.13
N VAL A 64 -18.31 -6.26 -1.92
CA VAL A 64 -17.34 -6.72 -0.90
C VAL A 64 -18.04 -7.34 0.33
N ARG A 65 -19.33 -7.64 0.26
CA ARG A 65 -20.14 -8.20 1.34
C ARG A 65 -19.43 -9.27 2.15
N ALA A 66 -18.76 -10.19 1.47
CA ALA A 66 -18.16 -11.38 2.12
C ALA A 66 -16.97 -11.04 3.02
N ILE A 67 -16.24 -9.96 2.74
CA ILE A 67 -15.06 -9.56 3.52
C ILE A 67 -15.32 -8.34 4.40
N LEU A 68 -16.36 -7.57 4.09
CA LEU A 68 -16.64 -6.29 4.70
C LEU A 68 -16.72 -6.34 6.24
N PRO A 69 -17.38 -7.33 6.90
CA PRO A 69 -17.39 -7.40 8.36
C PRO A 69 -15.99 -7.52 8.98
N THR A 70 -15.10 -8.25 8.34
CA THR A 70 -13.70 -8.35 8.80
C THR A 70 -12.94 -7.06 8.53
N THR A 71 -13.15 -6.44 7.36
CA THR A 71 -12.52 -5.17 6.99
C THR A 71 -12.95 -4.05 7.94
N ILE A 72 -14.22 -3.95 8.30
CA ILE A 72 -14.73 -2.98 9.29
C ILE A 72 -13.98 -3.11 10.62
N ARG A 73 -13.87 -4.33 11.16
CA ARG A 73 -13.15 -4.56 12.43
C ARG A 73 -11.67 -4.17 12.33
N ARG A 74 -11.03 -4.46 11.20
CA ARG A 74 -9.62 -4.07 10.96
C ARG A 74 -9.47 -2.56 10.92
N LEU A 75 -10.41 -1.85 10.28
CA LEU A 75 -10.42 -0.39 10.23
C LEU A 75 -10.64 0.21 11.62
N GLU A 76 -11.57 -0.31 12.40
CA GLU A 76 -11.82 0.15 13.76
C GLU A 76 -10.62 -0.09 14.68
N ASN A 77 -9.96 -1.25 14.59
CA ASN A 77 -8.74 -1.54 15.34
C ASN A 77 -7.60 -0.58 14.96
N LEU A 78 -7.43 -0.29 13.65
CA LEU A 78 -6.44 0.69 13.20
C LEU A 78 -6.78 2.09 13.71
N ALA A 79 -8.03 2.49 13.62
CA ALA A 79 -8.51 3.80 14.02
C ALA A 79 -8.33 4.08 15.52
N CYS A 80 -8.45 3.05 16.38
CA CYS A 80 -8.21 3.16 17.82
C CYS A 80 -6.76 3.51 18.18
N CYS A 81 -5.81 3.37 17.25
CA CYS A 81 -4.41 3.78 17.46
C CYS A 81 -4.21 5.31 17.36
N PHE A 82 -5.22 6.06 16.93
CA PHE A 82 -5.13 7.51 16.70
C PHE A 82 -5.92 8.32 17.74
N ALA A 83 -5.47 9.55 17.99
CA ALA A 83 -6.15 10.46 18.92
C ALA A 83 -7.58 10.78 18.47
N ASP A 84 -7.79 10.95 17.18
CA ASP A 84 -9.10 11.09 16.56
C ASP A 84 -9.07 10.58 15.12
N HIS A 85 -10.23 10.18 14.59
CA HIS A 85 -10.33 9.65 13.25
C HIS A 85 -11.67 9.95 12.59
N ARG A 86 -11.67 9.94 11.25
CA ARG A 86 -12.87 9.91 10.41
C ARG A 86 -12.70 8.83 9.35
N MET A 87 -13.71 7.99 9.17
CA MET A 87 -13.74 7.00 8.10
C MET A 87 -14.70 7.46 7.01
N ILE A 88 -14.22 7.49 5.77
CA ILE A 88 -14.96 7.95 4.59
C ILE A 88 -14.94 6.84 3.55
N VAL A 89 -16.12 6.27 3.27
CA VAL A 89 -16.27 5.17 2.32
C VAL A 89 -17.17 5.61 1.17
N TYR A 90 -16.69 5.38 -0.04
CA TYR A 90 -17.49 5.53 -1.25
C TYR A 90 -17.94 4.14 -1.73
N GLU A 91 -19.23 3.97 -1.88
CA GLU A 91 -19.87 2.77 -2.40
C GLU A 91 -20.61 3.12 -3.70
N ASN A 92 -20.42 2.30 -4.74
CA ASN A 92 -21.17 2.44 -5.96
C ASN A 92 -21.64 1.10 -6.53
N ASP A 93 -22.88 1.09 -7.01
CA ASP A 93 -23.46 0.03 -7.86
C ASP A 93 -23.25 -1.40 -7.34
N SER A 94 -23.19 -1.63 -6.03
CA SER A 94 -23.09 -2.99 -5.49
C SER A 94 -24.39 -3.75 -5.74
N ALA A 95 -24.25 -4.97 -6.25
CA ALA A 95 -25.33 -5.92 -6.46
C ALA A 95 -25.59 -6.85 -5.26
N ASP A 96 -24.69 -6.78 -4.24
CA ASP A 96 -24.78 -7.55 -3.00
C ASP A 96 -25.12 -6.65 -1.80
N ASP A 97 -25.10 -7.19 -0.57
CA ASP A 97 -25.44 -6.45 0.65
C ASP A 97 -24.36 -5.46 1.12
N THR A 98 -23.36 -5.14 0.30
CA THR A 98 -22.27 -4.19 0.67
C THR A 98 -22.85 -2.86 1.15
N ARG A 99 -23.78 -2.28 0.39
CA ARG A 99 -24.40 -0.98 0.70
C ARG A 99 -25.15 -1.01 2.03
N SER A 100 -25.97 -2.04 2.26
CA SER A 100 -26.76 -2.16 3.49
C SER A 100 -25.86 -2.32 4.72
N GLN A 101 -24.78 -3.11 4.63
CA GLN A 101 -23.79 -3.28 5.71
C GLN A 101 -23.05 -1.98 6.02
N LEU A 102 -22.62 -1.23 5.01
CA LEU A 102 -21.96 0.07 5.19
C LEU A 102 -22.87 1.09 5.87
N LEU A 103 -24.14 1.18 5.43
CA LEU A 103 -25.11 2.08 6.04
C LEU A 103 -25.45 1.67 7.48
N ALA A 104 -25.49 0.38 7.78
CA ALA A 104 -25.64 -0.12 9.15
C ALA A 104 -24.45 0.30 10.03
N TRP A 105 -23.24 0.18 9.52
CA TRP A 105 -22.02 0.63 10.23
C TRP A 105 -22.06 2.15 10.49
N ALA A 106 -22.40 2.97 9.50
CA ALA A 106 -22.50 4.42 9.66
C ALA A 106 -23.57 4.85 10.69
N ARG A 107 -24.67 4.08 10.82
CA ARG A 107 -25.70 4.35 11.85
C ARG A 107 -25.19 4.11 13.28
N THR A 108 -24.29 3.15 13.45
CA THR A 108 -23.75 2.78 14.79
C THR A 108 -22.47 3.52 15.14
N ASN A 109 -21.76 4.10 14.17
CA ASN A 109 -20.51 4.80 14.37
C ASN A 109 -20.53 6.20 13.71
N ARG A 110 -20.68 7.25 14.51
CA ARG A 110 -20.75 8.65 14.02
C ARG A 110 -19.46 9.14 13.34
N ARG A 111 -18.34 8.42 13.49
CA ARG A 111 -17.08 8.71 12.81
C ARG A 111 -17.03 8.15 11.40
N VAL A 112 -18.05 7.42 10.97
CA VAL A 112 -18.14 6.80 9.64
C VAL A 112 -19.08 7.61 8.75
N ARG A 113 -18.59 7.99 7.58
CA ARG A 113 -19.36 8.62 6.50
C ARG A 113 -19.36 7.68 5.31
N VAL A 114 -20.54 7.38 4.81
CA VAL A 114 -20.71 6.54 3.61
C VAL A 114 -21.40 7.37 2.54
N MET A 115 -20.76 7.48 1.39
CA MET A 115 -21.35 8.02 0.17
C MET A 115 -21.80 6.85 -0.69
N CYS A 116 -23.09 6.76 -0.98
CA CYS A 116 -23.65 5.74 -1.84
C CYS A 116 -24.17 6.41 -3.12
N GLU A 117 -23.56 6.08 -4.24
CA GLU A 117 -23.96 6.57 -5.56
C GLU A 117 -24.35 5.40 -6.48
N GLN A 118 -25.17 5.66 -7.48
CA GLN A 118 -25.58 4.66 -8.48
C GLN A 118 -25.39 5.23 -9.89
N PRO A 119 -24.13 5.47 -10.32
CA PRO A 119 -23.87 5.98 -11.65
C PRO A 119 -24.15 4.98 -12.78
N GLY A 120 -24.50 3.73 -12.46
CA GLY A 120 -24.72 2.67 -13.45
C GLY A 120 -23.41 2.20 -14.12
N ASP A 121 -22.31 2.37 -13.46
CA ASP A 121 -21.01 1.99 -14.01
C ASP A 121 -20.85 0.46 -14.11
N PRO A 122 -20.26 -0.06 -15.21
CA PRO A 122 -20.03 -1.49 -15.33
C PRO A 122 -19.05 -1.99 -14.25
N VAL A 123 -19.11 -3.28 -13.94
CA VAL A 123 -18.11 -3.90 -13.05
C VAL A 123 -16.73 -3.74 -13.66
N ASN A 124 -15.78 -3.26 -12.86
CA ASN A 124 -14.43 -3.05 -13.33
C ASN A 124 -13.77 -4.38 -13.74
N PRO A 125 -13.18 -4.48 -14.95
CA PRO A 125 -12.46 -5.67 -15.35
C PRO A 125 -11.23 -5.89 -14.46
N ALA A 126 -10.82 -7.14 -14.31
CA ALA A 126 -9.59 -7.48 -13.57
C ALA A 126 -8.31 -7.08 -14.32
N THR A 127 -8.41 -6.70 -15.58
CA THR A 127 -7.30 -6.30 -16.45
C THR A 127 -6.99 -4.81 -16.33
N ARG A 128 -5.77 -4.44 -16.70
CA ARG A 128 -5.36 -3.03 -16.82
C ARG A 128 -6.15 -2.35 -17.92
N CYS A 129 -6.85 -1.28 -17.59
CA CYS A 129 -7.74 -0.58 -18.50
C CYS A 129 -7.87 0.88 -18.06
N LEU A 130 -7.64 1.83 -18.97
CA LEU A 130 -7.74 3.27 -18.69
C LEU A 130 -9.17 3.67 -18.29
N HIS A 131 -10.21 3.11 -18.92
CA HIS A 131 -11.58 3.38 -18.49
C HIS A 131 -11.88 2.96 -17.05
N ARG A 132 -11.25 1.86 -16.58
CA ARG A 132 -11.31 1.48 -15.15
C ARG A 132 -10.57 2.52 -14.32
N ALA A 133 -9.36 2.92 -14.72
CA ALA A 133 -8.56 3.91 -14.00
C ALA A 133 -9.30 5.25 -13.88
N ALA A 134 -9.94 5.72 -14.94
CA ALA A 134 -10.75 6.94 -14.94
C ALA A 134 -11.92 6.87 -13.95
N ARG A 135 -12.65 5.73 -13.91
CA ARG A 135 -13.72 5.55 -12.90
C ARG A 135 -13.16 5.55 -11.48
N MET A 136 -12.06 4.83 -11.25
CA MET A 136 -11.41 4.81 -9.93
C MET A 136 -10.93 6.20 -9.51
N ALA A 137 -10.37 6.99 -10.44
CA ALA A 137 -9.97 8.37 -10.20
C ALA A 137 -11.17 9.24 -9.77
N ARG A 138 -12.32 9.11 -10.46
CA ARG A 138 -13.56 9.80 -10.10
C ARG A 138 -14.03 9.43 -8.68
N TYR A 139 -14.07 8.13 -8.35
CA TYR A 139 -14.54 7.68 -7.04
C TYR A 139 -13.60 8.14 -5.91
N ARG A 140 -12.28 8.05 -6.12
CA ARG A 140 -11.30 8.54 -5.14
C ARG A 140 -11.33 10.07 -5.04
N GLY A 141 -11.62 10.77 -6.14
CA GLY A 141 -11.86 12.22 -6.14
C GLY A 141 -13.04 12.61 -5.23
N ARG A 142 -14.16 11.87 -5.29
CA ARG A 142 -15.31 12.06 -4.38
C ARG A 142 -14.92 11.86 -2.91
N CYS A 143 -14.10 10.83 -2.63
CA CYS A 143 -13.55 10.65 -1.29
C CYS A 143 -12.65 11.82 -0.88
N GLN A 144 -11.77 12.31 -1.78
CA GLN A 144 -10.87 13.42 -1.51
C GLN A 144 -11.64 14.71 -1.19
N GLU A 145 -12.67 15.05 -1.97
CA GLU A 145 -13.52 16.19 -1.72
C GLU A 145 -14.09 16.19 -0.30
N LEU A 146 -14.61 15.03 0.14
CA LEU A 146 -15.19 14.90 1.47
C LEU A 146 -14.13 14.90 2.58
N VAL A 147 -12.96 14.28 2.36
CA VAL A 147 -11.83 14.37 3.28
C VAL A 147 -11.39 15.81 3.47
N LEU A 148 -11.27 16.59 2.40
CA LEU A 148 -10.82 17.98 2.47
C LEU A 148 -11.87 18.90 3.10
N SER A 149 -13.14 18.63 2.91
CA SER A 149 -14.21 19.43 3.52
C SER A 149 -14.38 19.16 5.02
N GLU A 150 -14.29 17.89 5.46
CA GLU A 150 -14.56 17.51 6.86
C GLU A 150 -13.28 17.35 7.71
N CYS A 151 -12.12 17.05 7.09
CA CYS A 151 -10.92 16.61 7.78
C CYS A 151 -9.66 17.43 7.42
N SER A 152 -9.78 18.60 6.79
CA SER A 152 -8.63 19.41 6.34
C SER A 152 -7.62 19.75 7.45
N ARG A 153 -8.05 19.73 8.71
CA ARG A 153 -7.20 19.98 9.89
C ARG A 153 -6.60 18.72 10.51
N PHE A 154 -6.78 17.55 9.88
CA PHE A 154 -6.19 16.30 10.34
C PHE A 154 -4.73 16.22 9.88
N ASP A 155 -3.96 15.34 10.52
CA ASP A 155 -2.51 15.25 10.30
C ASP A 155 -2.17 14.37 9.10
N ALA A 156 -3.00 13.34 8.84
CA ALA A 156 -2.74 12.37 7.78
C ALA A 156 -4.01 11.81 7.16
N VAL A 157 -3.85 11.21 5.99
CA VAL A 157 -4.89 10.44 5.30
C VAL A 157 -4.36 9.04 5.00
N ILE A 158 -5.13 8.01 5.34
CA ILE A 158 -4.89 6.62 4.94
C ILE A 158 -5.90 6.28 3.85
N VAL A 159 -5.40 5.98 2.67
CA VAL A 159 -6.20 5.44 1.57
C VAL A 159 -6.03 3.92 1.55
N VAL A 160 -7.12 3.16 1.57
CA VAL A 160 -7.05 1.70 1.67
C VAL A 160 -8.08 1.02 0.77
N ASP A 161 -7.70 -0.09 0.12
CA ASP A 161 -8.63 -0.95 -0.62
C ASP A 161 -9.46 -1.78 0.36
N LEU A 162 -10.79 -1.73 0.26
CA LEU A 162 -11.67 -2.43 1.20
C LEU A 162 -11.92 -3.90 0.84
N ASP A 163 -11.41 -4.36 -0.29
CA ASP A 163 -11.48 -5.76 -0.74
C ASP A 163 -10.24 -6.59 -0.37
N ILE A 164 -9.35 -6.07 0.48
CA ILE A 164 -8.15 -6.76 0.96
C ILE A 164 -8.53 -7.92 1.87
N ARG A 165 -8.35 -9.14 1.39
CA ARG A 165 -8.74 -10.35 2.12
C ARG A 165 -7.77 -10.74 3.23
N GLY A 166 -6.46 -10.53 3.01
CA GLY A 166 -5.42 -10.91 3.96
C GLY A 166 -5.09 -9.86 5.02
N GLY A 167 -5.59 -8.62 4.85
CA GLY A 167 -5.38 -7.53 5.80
C GLY A 167 -4.05 -6.81 5.63
N TRP A 168 -3.72 -6.03 6.64
CA TRP A 168 -2.54 -5.17 6.67
C TRP A 168 -1.87 -5.18 8.04
N SER A 169 -0.56 -4.92 8.03
CA SER A 169 0.26 -4.78 9.23
C SER A 169 0.01 -3.43 9.89
N THR A 170 -0.52 -3.43 11.12
CA THR A 170 -0.64 -2.21 11.93
C THR A 170 0.74 -1.75 12.42
N ASP A 171 1.64 -2.68 12.75
CA ASP A 171 3.04 -2.37 13.08
C ASP A 171 3.75 -1.70 11.89
N GLY A 172 3.46 -2.15 10.66
CA GLY A 172 4.00 -1.53 9.45
C GLY A 172 3.51 -0.10 9.23
N ILE A 173 2.24 0.18 9.55
CA ILE A 173 1.71 1.55 9.54
C ILE A 173 2.37 2.38 10.65
N ALA A 174 2.51 1.83 11.85
CA ALA A 174 3.23 2.49 12.92
C ALA A 174 4.69 2.78 12.53
N HIS A 175 5.38 1.81 11.89
CA HIS A 175 6.73 2.03 11.36
C HIS A 175 6.77 3.24 10.40
N THR A 176 5.75 3.43 9.53
CA THR A 176 5.64 4.61 8.68
C THR A 176 5.54 5.90 9.48
N PHE A 177 4.69 5.94 10.51
CA PHE A 177 4.54 7.12 11.37
C PHE A 177 5.80 7.40 12.21
N GLY A 178 6.63 6.39 12.47
CA GLY A 178 7.92 6.52 13.12
C GLY A 178 9.02 7.10 12.23
N GLN A 179 8.82 7.10 10.92
CA GLN A 179 9.75 7.70 9.96
C GLN A 179 9.57 9.21 9.87
N ARG A 180 10.65 9.90 9.50
CA ARG A 180 10.64 11.35 9.28
C ARG A 180 10.66 11.66 7.77
N ASP A 181 10.30 12.89 7.43
CA ASP A 181 10.53 13.47 6.11
C ASP A 181 9.91 12.69 4.94
N TRP A 182 8.63 12.37 5.04
CA TRP A 182 7.85 11.80 3.96
C TRP A 182 6.59 12.63 3.67
N ASP A 183 6.17 12.64 2.40
CA ASP A 183 4.91 13.21 1.93
C ASP A 183 3.86 12.11 1.71
N PHE A 184 4.33 10.96 1.21
CA PHE A 184 3.54 9.75 0.97
C PHE A 184 4.35 8.50 1.22
N VAL A 185 3.69 7.48 1.77
CA VAL A 185 4.27 6.14 1.93
C VAL A 185 3.24 5.08 1.54
N GLY A 186 3.55 4.32 0.50
CA GLY A 186 2.73 3.19 0.07
C GLY A 186 3.16 1.86 0.67
N ALA A 187 2.27 0.89 0.60
CA ALA A 187 2.50 -0.42 1.18
C ALA A 187 3.35 -1.34 0.30
N ASN A 188 4.05 -2.25 0.95
CA ASN A 188 4.57 -3.49 0.39
C ASN A 188 3.40 -4.47 0.22
N GLY A 189 2.68 -4.33 -0.89
CA GLY A 189 1.51 -5.16 -1.20
C GLY A 189 1.93 -6.55 -1.67
N LEU A 190 1.40 -7.59 -1.06
CA LEU A 190 1.72 -8.97 -1.37
C LEU A 190 0.49 -9.74 -1.83
N ILE A 191 0.70 -10.61 -2.81
CA ILE A 191 -0.29 -11.58 -3.25
C ILE A 191 0.33 -12.97 -3.25
N TYR A 192 -0.36 -13.90 -2.60
CA TYR A 192 0.05 -15.31 -2.59
C TYR A 192 -0.57 -16.03 -3.78
N ARG A 193 0.25 -16.73 -4.56
CA ARG A 193 -0.17 -17.55 -5.69
C ARG A 193 0.13 -19.00 -5.40
N ARG A 194 -0.87 -19.86 -5.53
CA ARG A 194 -0.71 -21.30 -5.39
C ARG A 194 -0.30 -21.90 -6.74
N HIS A 195 0.81 -22.63 -6.75
CA HIS A 195 1.25 -23.45 -7.87
C HIS A 195 1.04 -24.91 -7.50
N GLY A 196 0.08 -25.58 -8.15
CA GLY A 196 -0.22 -26.97 -7.85
C GLY A 196 -0.59 -27.21 -6.38
N LEU A 197 -0.25 -28.37 -5.85
CA LEU A 197 -0.63 -28.76 -4.48
C LEU A 197 0.31 -28.24 -3.38
N ARG A 198 1.51 -27.72 -3.69
CA ARG A 198 2.58 -27.59 -2.69
C ARG A 198 3.35 -26.26 -2.59
N MET A 199 3.19 -25.29 -3.48
CA MET A 199 4.01 -24.05 -3.40
C MET A 199 3.18 -22.78 -3.49
N ASN A 200 3.23 -21.97 -2.45
CA ASN A 200 2.78 -20.59 -2.50
C ASN A 200 3.96 -19.70 -2.93
N THR A 201 3.86 -19.02 -4.05
CA THR A 201 4.79 -17.95 -4.40
C THR A 201 4.21 -16.62 -3.97
N VAL A 202 5.05 -15.79 -3.35
CA VAL A 202 4.71 -14.42 -2.99
C VAL A 202 5.11 -13.51 -4.15
N ARG A 203 4.24 -12.58 -4.52
CA ARG A 203 4.50 -11.58 -5.55
C ARG A 203 3.99 -10.22 -5.09
N GLN A 204 4.58 -9.17 -5.67
CA GLN A 204 4.06 -7.83 -5.47
C GLN A 204 2.63 -7.73 -6.03
N TYR A 205 1.76 -7.16 -5.20
CA TYR A 205 0.43 -6.73 -5.57
C TYR A 205 0.49 -5.31 -6.13
N ASP A 206 -0.43 -4.96 -7.01
CA ASP A 206 -0.58 -3.63 -7.59
C ASP A 206 0.68 -3.10 -8.32
N THR A 207 1.29 -3.99 -9.09
CA THR A 207 2.50 -3.66 -9.87
C THR A 207 2.26 -2.58 -10.93
N TRP A 208 1.01 -2.20 -11.20
CA TRP A 208 0.69 -1.13 -12.14
C TRP A 208 0.95 0.26 -11.53
N ALA A 209 0.72 0.43 -10.23
CA ALA A 209 1.03 1.65 -9.51
C ALA A 209 2.52 1.81 -9.19
N LEU A 210 3.30 0.71 -9.22
CA LEU A 210 4.70 0.73 -8.79
C LEU A 210 5.61 1.28 -9.91
N ARG A 211 6.22 2.45 -9.66
CA ARG A 211 7.06 3.19 -10.60
C ARG A 211 8.22 3.85 -9.89
N PHE A 212 9.39 3.86 -10.54
CA PHE A 212 10.63 4.34 -9.94
C PHE A 212 11.30 5.49 -10.70
N ASP A 213 10.88 5.77 -11.92
CA ASP A 213 11.49 6.82 -12.73
C ASP A 213 10.60 8.07 -12.82
N GLU A 214 11.21 9.20 -13.15
CA GLU A 214 10.51 10.48 -13.29
C GLU A 214 9.51 10.50 -14.45
N ARG A 215 9.67 9.61 -15.43
CA ARG A 215 8.74 9.45 -16.56
C ARG A 215 7.49 8.68 -16.14
N LEU A 216 7.47 8.14 -14.92
CA LEU A 216 6.38 7.33 -14.39
C LEU A 216 6.06 6.12 -15.28
N VAL A 217 7.06 5.54 -15.93
CA VAL A 217 6.87 4.35 -16.77
C VAL A 217 6.56 3.14 -15.89
N PRO A 218 5.47 2.40 -16.16
CA PRO A 218 5.17 1.20 -15.40
C PRO A 218 6.24 0.14 -15.61
N LEU A 219 6.72 -0.47 -14.55
CA LEU A 219 7.57 -1.64 -14.65
C LEU A 219 6.84 -2.78 -15.37
N GLN A 220 7.60 -3.57 -16.11
CA GLN A 220 7.04 -4.81 -16.66
C GLN A 220 6.50 -5.68 -15.51
N PRO A 221 5.29 -6.24 -15.64
CA PRO A 221 4.64 -6.98 -14.54
C PRO A 221 5.47 -8.14 -14.00
N ALA A 222 6.30 -8.77 -14.85
CA ALA A 222 7.17 -9.86 -14.44
C ALA A 222 8.30 -9.36 -13.52
N VAL A 223 8.89 -8.21 -13.84
CA VAL A 223 9.95 -7.56 -13.04
C VAL A 223 9.37 -7.05 -11.73
N ALA A 224 8.33 -6.22 -11.81
CA ALA A 224 7.68 -5.66 -10.63
C ALA A 224 7.15 -6.76 -9.67
N GLY A 225 6.56 -7.82 -10.22
CA GLY A 225 6.04 -8.93 -9.42
C GLY A 225 7.11 -9.77 -8.72
N GLY A 226 8.36 -9.69 -9.17
CA GLY A 226 9.50 -10.41 -8.56
C GLY A 226 10.24 -9.63 -7.48
N LEU A 227 9.90 -8.35 -7.27
CA LEU A 227 10.51 -7.55 -6.21
C LEU A 227 10.11 -8.09 -4.84
N VAL A 228 11.10 -8.29 -3.97
CA VAL A 228 10.90 -8.77 -2.60
C VAL A 228 11.53 -7.76 -1.66
N TYR A 229 10.74 -7.27 -0.74
CA TYR A 229 11.19 -6.35 0.30
C TYR A 229 11.11 -7.04 1.66
N ARG A 230 12.11 -6.81 2.51
CA ARG A 230 12.16 -7.37 3.88
C ARG A 230 11.62 -6.35 4.87
N ARG A 231 10.88 -6.85 5.84
CA ARG A 231 10.46 -6.02 6.99
C ARG A 231 11.69 -5.50 7.73
N GLY A 232 11.67 -4.26 8.16
CA GLY A 232 12.78 -3.58 8.82
C GLY A 232 13.70 -2.82 7.86
N ALA A 233 13.71 -3.18 6.58
CA ALA A 233 14.53 -2.46 5.61
C ALA A 233 14.08 -1.00 5.45
N ALA A 234 15.02 -0.15 5.04
CA ALA A 234 14.79 1.28 4.81
C ALA A 234 13.65 1.55 3.82
N LEU A 235 13.04 2.72 3.92
CA LEU A 235 12.05 3.20 2.94
C LEU A 235 12.67 3.22 1.54
N VAL A 236 11.93 2.72 0.56
CA VAL A 236 12.35 2.66 -0.85
C VAL A 236 11.78 3.86 -1.59
N PRO A 237 12.62 4.79 -2.09
CA PRO A 237 12.13 5.91 -2.89
C PRO A 237 11.42 5.42 -4.16
N VAL A 238 10.27 6.02 -4.44
CA VAL A 238 9.46 5.70 -5.63
C VAL A 238 8.89 6.99 -6.23
N THR A 239 8.50 6.94 -7.49
CA THR A 239 7.69 8.02 -8.09
C THR A 239 6.19 7.72 -7.99
N SER A 240 5.82 6.45 -7.82
CA SER A 240 4.47 6.02 -7.50
C SER A 240 4.48 4.62 -6.91
N CYS A 241 3.60 4.35 -5.97
CA CYS A 241 3.19 3.02 -5.53
C CYS A 241 1.86 3.13 -4.77
N PHE A 242 1.26 1.98 -4.44
CA PHE A 242 0.08 1.96 -3.56
C PHE A 242 0.05 0.67 -2.74
N GLY A 243 0.06 -0.50 -3.39
CA GLY A 243 0.11 -1.80 -2.73
C GLY A 243 -1.13 -2.14 -1.90
N GLY A 244 -2.26 -1.46 -2.15
CA GLY A 244 -3.52 -1.65 -1.42
C GLY A 244 -3.72 -0.73 -0.21
N LEU A 245 -2.67 -0.03 0.26
CA LEU A 245 -2.75 0.96 1.33
C LEU A 245 -1.66 2.03 1.17
N GLY A 246 -2.06 3.29 1.23
CA GLY A 246 -1.15 4.43 1.19
C GLY A 246 -1.43 5.41 2.32
N VAL A 247 -0.38 5.92 2.95
CA VAL A 247 -0.43 6.94 4.00
C VAL A 247 0.12 8.25 3.43
N TYR A 248 -0.65 9.30 3.55
CA TYR A 248 -0.31 10.65 3.07
C TYR A 248 -0.25 11.62 4.25
N ARG A 249 0.69 12.53 4.28
CA ARG A 249 0.52 13.75 5.07
C ARG A 249 -0.69 14.53 4.53
N MET A 250 -1.52 15.11 5.40
CA MET A 250 -2.70 15.85 4.95
C MET A 250 -2.34 16.95 3.94
N GLN A 251 -1.26 17.66 4.18
CA GLN A 251 -0.77 18.70 3.27
C GLN A 251 -0.48 18.16 1.85
N ALA A 252 0.19 17.01 1.74
CA ALA A 252 0.44 16.37 0.45
C ALA A 252 -0.87 15.88 -0.18
N TYR A 253 -1.75 15.23 0.60
CA TYR A 253 -3.03 14.76 0.08
C TYR A 253 -3.91 15.89 -0.46
N ALA A 254 -3.92 17.04 0.24
CA ALA A 254 -4.65 18.23 -0.21
C ALA A 254 -4.08 18.84 -1.49
N ALA A 255 -2.77 18.74 -1.70
CA ALA A 255 -2.12 19.19 -2.91
C ALA A 255 -2.35 18.26 -4.11
N GLY A 256 -2.56 16.95 -3.88
CA GLY A 256 -2.76 15.96 -4.93
C GLY A 256 -4.09 16.10 -5.67
N ARG A 257 -4.14 15.56 -6.89
CA ARG A 257 -5.37 15.47 -7.69
C ARG A 257 -5.43 14.14 -8.42
N TYR A 258 -6.56 13.46 -8.31
CA TYR A 258 -6.86 12.30 -9.16
C TYR A 258 -7.19 12.76 -10.57
N ALA A 259 -6.64 12.07 -11.57
CA ALA A 259 -6.89 12.32 -12.99
C ALA A 259 -7.11 11.01 -13.74
N ASP A 260 -7.64 11.08 -14.93
CA ASP A 260 -8.10 9.94 -15.74
C ASP A 260 -7.17 9.57 -16.90
N ASP A 261 -6.05 10.26 -17.01
CA ASP A 261 -5.05 10.09 -18.07
C ASP A 261 -4.02 8.99 -17.80
N ASP A 262 -4.09 8.35 -16.62
CA ASP A 262 -3.23 7.22 -16.20
C ASP A 262 -3.95 6.39 -15.13
N LEU A 263 -3.26 5.41 -14.53
CA LEU A 263 -3.71 4.79 -13.29
C LEU A 263 -3.91 5.88 -12.23
N GLU A 264 -5.03 5.83 -11.53
CA GLU A 264 -5.45 6.88 -10.61
C GLU A 264 -4.40 7.25 -9.54
N HIS A 265 -3.68 6.27 -8.99
CA HIS A 265 -2.60 6.52 -8.05
C HIS A 265 -1.37 7.14 -8.71
N ALA A 266 -1.02 6.70 -9.92
CA ALA A 266 0.11 7.25 -10.64
C ALA A 266 -0.16 8.71 -11.07
N ALA A 267 -1.36 8.99 -11.56
CA ALA A 267 -1.79 10.35 -11.88
C ALA A 267 -1.78 11.26 -10.64
N PHE A 268 -2.27 10.73 -9.49
CA PHE A 268 -2.25 11.45 -8.22
C PHE A 268 -0.81 11.76 -7.77
N HIS A 269 0.08 10.78 -7.78
CA HIS A 269 1.48 10.96 -7.38
C HIS A 269 2.22 11.90 -8.34
N ARG A 270 1.96 11.83 -9.65
CA ARG A 270 2.47 12.80 -10.62
C ARG A 270 2.07 14.23 -10.26
N SER A 271 0.82 14.42 -9.82
CA SER A 271 0.35 15.73 -9.39
C SER A 271 1.03 16.20 -8.10
N LEU A 272 1.41 15.29 -7.19
CA LEU A 272 2.22 15.60 -6.00
C LEU A 272 3.61 16.08 -6.39
N LEU A 273 4.29 15.33 -7.26
CA LEU A 273 5.64 15.66 -7.75
C LEU A 273 5.67 17.04 -8.41
N ALA A 274 4.65 17.35 -9.24
CA ALA A 274 4.51 18.64 -9.89
C ALA A 274 4.31 19.81 -8.92
N ARG A 275 3.83 19.53 -7.70
CA ARG A 275 3.61 20.52 -6.62
C ARG A 275 4.71 20.52 -5.56
N GLY A 276 5.83 19.84 -5.81
CA GLY A 276 7.00 19.84 -4.93
C GLY A 276 6.97 18.80 -3.81
N HIS A 277 5.93 17.97 -3.70
CA HIS A 277 5.88 16.84 -2.78
C HIS A 277 6.64 15.67 -3.37
N ARG A 278 7.95 15.59 -3.10
CA ARG A 278 8.86 14.63 -3.75
C ARG A 278 9.27 13.45 -2.87
N ARG A 279 8.92 13.45 -1.58
CA ARG A 279 9.29 12.41 -0.63
C ARG A 279 8.26 11.29 -0.63
N LEU A 280 8.23 10.55 -1.74
CA LEU A 280 7.33 9.43 -1.97
C LEU A 280 8.10 8.12 -1.79
N PHE A 281 7.57 7.23 -0.95
CA PHE A 281 8.27 5.99 -0.61
C PHE A 281 7.33 4.78 -0.65
N LEU A 282 7.90 3.60 -0.88
CA LEU A 282 7.35 2.32 -0.49
C LEU A 282 7.98 1.90 0.83
N ASN A 283 7.18 1.52 1.82
CA ASN A 283 7.69 1.00 3.07
C ASN A 283 7.70 -0.55 3.06
N PRO A 284 8.87 -1.18 3.07
CA PRO A 284 8.99 -2.64 3.18
C PRO A 284 8.24 -3.24 4.37
N SER A 285 8.11 -2.49 5.46
CA SER A 285 7.44 -2.91 6.70
C SER A 285 5.93 -2.72 6.68
N GLN A 286 5.39 -1.83 5.85
CA GLN A 286 3.95 -1.60 5.70
C GLN A 286 3.32 -2.66 4.80
N ILE A 287 3.24 -3.88 5.32
CA ILE A 287 2.82 -5.05 4.57
C ILE A 287 1.30 -5.10 4.44
N VAL A 288 0.83 -5.32 3.23
CA VAL A 288 -0.56 -5.62 2.91
C VAL A 288 -0.62 -6.97 2.21
N VAL A 289 -1.48 -7.87 2.67
CA VAL A 289 -1.74 -9.14 1.99
C VAL A 289 -3.10 -9.07 1.30
N TYR A 290 -3.08 -8.88 -0.02
CA TYR A 290 -4.32 -8.78 -0.78
C TYR A 290 -5.16 -10.07 -0.72
N GLY A 291 -4.51 -11.25 -0.83
CA GLY A 291 -5.17 -12.54 -0.73
C GLY A 291 -4.49 -13.63 -1.54
N ARG A 292 -5.21 -14.73 -1.77
CA ARG A 292 -4.74 -15.83 -2.61
C ARG A 292 -5.47 -15.78 -3.95
N ARG A 293 -4.73 -15.80 -5.06
CA ARG A 293 -5.28 -16.01 -6.40
C ARG A 293 -4.86 -17.38 -6.92
N HIS A 294 -5.81 -18.08 -7.52
CA HIS A 294 -5.54 -19.29 -8.30
C HIS A 294 -5.53 -18.89 -9.79
N ARG A 295 -4.36 -18.89 -10.42
CA ARG A 295 -4.25 -18.78 -11.87
C ARG A 295 -3.14 -19.71 -12.36
N PHE A 296 -3.47 -20.57 -13.31
CA PHE A 296 -2.55 -21.54 -13.93
C PHE A 296 -1.49 -20.87 -14.85
N GLY A 297 -1.75 -19.68 -15.40
CA GLY A 297 -0.90 -19.10 -16.45
C GLY A 297 0.33 -18.31 -15.99
N ASP A 298 0.35 -17.81 -14.76
CA ASP A 298 1.44 -16.93 -14.30
C ASP A 298 2.69 -17.68 -13.80
N ALA A 299 2.58 -18.96 -13.58
CA ALA A 299 3.67 -19.84 -13.13
C ALA A 299 4.66 -20.15 -14.26
N THR A 300 4.13 -20.41 -15.43
CA THR A 300 4.93 -20.75 -16.61
C THR A 300 5.76 -19.57 -17.08
N ALA A 301 5.22 -18.35 -17.04
CA ALA A 301 5.96 -17.14 -17.39
C ALA A 301 7.11 -16.83 -16.40
N ALA A 302 6.90 -17.02 -15.10
CA ALA A 302 7.93 -16.79 -14.10
C ALA A 302 9.03 -17.87 -14.10
N ALA A 303 8.65 -19.15 -14.33
CA ALA A 303 9.60 -20.23 -14.49
C ALA A 303 10.42 -20.07 -15.77
N ALA A 304 9.78 -19.70 -16.89
CA ALA A 304 10.43 -19.40 -18.12
C ALA A 304 11.43 -18.22 -18.02
N LEU A 305 11.06 -17.14 -17.29
CA LEU A 305 11.96 -16.01 -17.04
C LEU A 305 13.16 -16.37 -16.15
N ARG A 306 12.97 -17.21 -15.15
CA ARG A 306 14.08 -17.71 -14.31
C ARG A 306 15.01 -18.63 -15.09
N LEU A 307 14.45 -19.53 -15.89
CA LEU A 307 15.21 -20.40 -16.75
C LEU A 307 15.97 -19.60 -17.82
N TRP A 308 15.32 -18.62 -18.43
CA TRP A 308 15.93 -17.71 -19.40
C TRP A 308 17.06 -16.85 -18.80
N ALA A 309 16.88 -16.32 -17.58
CA ALA A 309 17.91 -15.61 -16.85
C ALA A 309 19.09 -16.52 -16.47
N ALA A 310 18.80 -17.75 -16.02
CA ALA A 310 19.82 -18.75 -15.68
C ALA A 310 20.62 -19.21 -16.90
N VAL A 311 19.95 -19.44 -18.06
CA VAL A 311 20.59 -19.84 -19.33
C VAL A 311 21.49 -18.73 -19.89
N ARG A 312 21.17 -17.46 -19.62
CA ARG A 312 21.99 -16.32 -20.06
C ARG A 312 23.04 -15.83 -19.06
N GLY A 313 23.19 -16.53 -17.92
CA GLY A 313 24.13 -16.11 -16.87
C GLY A 313 23.82 -14.73 -16.28
N GLN A 314 22.61 -14.22 -16.50
CA GLN A 314 22.20 -12.94 -15.94
C GLN A 314 21.63 -13.16 -14.53
N PRO A 315 22.04 -12.34 -13.54
CA PRO A 315 21.40 -12.39 -12.22
C PRO A 315 19.91 -12.10 -12.38
N ALA A 316 19.09 -12.76 -11.55
CA ALA A 316 17.66 -12.44 -11.49
C ALA A 316 17.52 -10.91 -11.35
N PRO A 317 16.55 -10.28 -12.05
CA PRO A 317 16.41 -8.83 -12.03
C PRO A 317 16.26 -8.35 -10.60
N GLN A 318 17.32 -7.72 -10.09
CA GLN A 318 17.35 -7.07 -8.79
C GLN A 318 17.02 -5.60 -9.02
N TRP A 319 16.16 -5.08 -8.15
CA TRP A 319 15.91 -3.64 -8.14
C TRP A 319 17.20 -2.93 -7.68
N GLN A 320 17.67 -2.00 -8.48
CA GLN A 320 18.72 -1.05 -8.09
C GLN A 320 18.01 0.30 -7.85
N CYS A 321 18.31 0.90 -6.69
CA CYS A 321 17.83 2.25 -6.40
C CYS A 321 18.33 3.19 -7.51
N PRO A 322 17.44 3.88 -8.24
CA PRO A 322 17.86 4.86 -9.23
C PRO A 322 18.80 5.90 -8.61
N ALA A 323 19.81 6.36 -9.34
CA ALA A 323 20.81 7.30 -8.83
C ALA A 323 20.20 8.60 -8.26
N TRP A 324 19.09 9.09 -8.82
CA TRP A 324 18.35 10.24 -8.30
C TRP A 324 17.71 9.98 -6.93
N ALA A 325 17.29 8.75 -6.63
CA ALA A 325 16.71 8.38 -5.35
C ALA A 325 17.78 8.28 -4.25
N ALA A 326 18.99 7.84 -4.59
CA ALA A 326 20.14 7.87 -3.68
C ALA A 326 20.56 9.30 -3.34
N ALA A 327 20.48 10.24 -4.29
CA ALA A 327 20.74 11.65 -4.07
C ALA A 327 19.71 12.33 -3.14
N ALA A 328 18.43 11.95 -3.21
CA ALA A 328 17.37 12.47 -2.34
C ALA A 328 17.55 12.06 -0.87
N THR A 329 18.17 10.91 -0.61
CA THR A 329 18.50 10.46 0.76
C THR A 329 19.78 11.08 1.29
N ALA A 330 20.72 11.45 0.41
CA ALA A 330 22.01 12.06 0.80
C ALA A 330 21.88 13.54 1.22
N THR A 331 20.83 14.24 0.80
CA THR A 331 20.58 15.65 1.17
C THR A 331 19.91 15.85 2.52
N ALA A 332 19.45 14.78 3.18
CA ALA A 332 18.94 14.80 4.54
C ALA A 332 20.11 14.78 5.55
N THR A 333 20.85 15.88 5.65
CA THR A 333 21.86 16.07 6.72
C THR A 333 21.13 16.05 8.07
N PRO A 334 21.53 15.20 9.04
CA PRO A 334 20.94 15.25 10.36
C PRO A 334 21.26 16.61 10.99
N PRO A 335 20.32 17.23 11.72
CA PRO A 335 20.59 18.48 12.42
C PRO A 335 21.75 18.24 13.41
N ARG A 336 22.79 19.07 13.32
CA ARG A 336 23.88 19.10 14.29
C ARG A 336 23.29 19.22 15.68
N ARG A 337 23.59 18.25 16.55
CA ARG A 337 23.33 18.42 17.98
C ARG A 337 24.06 19.68 18.42
N ALA A 338 23.32 20.67 18.89
CA ALA A 338 23.89 21.78 19.64
C ALA A 338 24.46 21.18 20.94
N ALA A 339 25.76 21.29 21.11
CA ALA A 339 26.40 21.03 22.39
C ALA A 339 26.05 22.22 23.30
N ALA A 340 25.44 21.95 24.42
CA ALA A 340 25.46 22.74 25.66
C ALA A 340 25.32 21.77 26.83
#